data_79f005e5e421338540fc3c96afd7b006
#
_entry.id   79f005e5e421338540fc3c96afd7b006
#
_cell.length_a   1.000
_cell.length_b   1.000
_cell.length_c   1.000
_cell.angle_alpha   90.00
_cell.angle_beta   90.00
_cell.angle_gamma   90.00
#
_symmetry.space_group_name_H-M   'P 1'
#
loop_
_entity.id
_entity.type
_entity.pdbx_description
1 polymer ?
#
loop_
_entity_poly.entity_id
_entity_poly.type
_entity_poly.pdbx_seq_one_letter_code
_entity_poly.pdbx_strand_id
1 'polypeptide(L)'
;MILDMQGTSLVNYPRHVASVIFLAGCNLHCPYCYNRTLVYPERDAKPMPMDEIIKRLDERKDFITGVCVTGGEPTINQSELLELLDAIKSVKPELDIKLDTNGTLPSALEEVIRRKAVSYIAMDYKTAPEDYKGIFCKYDVADAILESMKIIRENFDEGSYEFRTTIATDFFNREVAERMAQHIEAKDTLYFQNFRYVGDEFHVNVRAFDDIRNAGFGKKSAEYAIEPFRARTDRIFFRNF
;
A
#
# COMPACT_ATOMS: atom_id res chain seq x y z
N MET A 1 8.60 2.02 -13.94
CA MET A 1 7.91 1.54 -15.17
C MET A 1 6.45 1.31 -14.85
N ILE A 2 5.54 1.97 -15.55
CA ILE A 2 4.10 1.75 -15.41
C ILE A 2 3.74 0.51 -16.24
N LEU A 3 3.10 -0.48 -15.60
CA LEU A 3 2.80 -1.76 -16.27
C LEU A 3 1.38 -1.87 -16.76
N ASP A 4 0.42 -1.38 -15.98
CA ASP A 4 -0.99 -1.59 -16.28
C ASP A 4 -1.87 -0.48 -15.68
N MET A 5 -3.09 -0.38 -16.21
CA MET A 5 -4.12 0.50 -15.72
C MET A 5 -5.48 -0.20 -15.70
N GLN A 6 -6.06 -0.35 -14.54
CA GLN A 6 -7.46 -0.74 -14.38
C GLN A 6 -8.35 0.50 -14.53
N GLY A 7 -9.26 0.48 -15.50
CA GLY A 7 -10.08 1.64 -15.84
C GLY A 7 -11.03 2.09 -14.74
N THR A 8 -11.60 1.15 -13.95
CA THR A 8 -12.56 1.47 -12.88
C THR A 8 -12.45 0.50 -11.71
N SER A 9 -12.40 1.06 -10.51
CA SER A 9 -12.43 0.33 -9.24
C SER A 9 -13.28 1.08 -8.22
N LEU A 10 -14.04 0.33 -7.42
CA LEU A 10 -14.84 0.84 -6.29
C LEU A 10 -14.20 0.50 -4.92
N VAL A 11 -13.03 -0.16 -4.93
CA VAL A 11 -12.41 -0.69 -3.70
C VAL A 11 -11.01 -0.12 -3.42
N ASN A 12 -10.33 0.39 -4.45
CA ASN A 12 -8.94 0.85 -4.30
C ASN A 12 -8.80 2.26 -3.72
N TYR A 13 -9.85 3.09 -3.81
CA TYR A 13 -9.85 4.41 -3.22
C TYR A 13 -11.15 4.64 -2.44
N PRO A 14 -11.09 4.82 -1.09
CA PRO A 14 -12.30 5.03 -0.30
C PRO A 14 -13.13 6.21 -0.81
N ARG A 15 -14.44 6.02 -0.96
CA ARG A 15 -15.42 7.04 -1.39
C ARG A 15 -15.27 7.54 -2.83
N HIS A 16 -14.41 6.92 -3.65
CA HIS A 16 -14.20 7.29 -5.06
C HIS A 16 -14.52 6.15 -6.01
N VAL A 17 -15.04 6.52 -7.17
CA VAL A 17 -14.94 5.68 -8.37
C VAL A 17 -13.56 6.02 -8.97
N ALA A 18 -12.61 5.09 -8.89
CA ALA A 18 -11.22 5.38 -9.22
C ALA A 18 -10.70 4.55 -10.38
N SER A 19 -9.84 5.15 -11.21
CA SER A 19 -8.89 4.39 -12.02
C SER A 19 -7.71 3.95 -11.16
N VAL A 20 -7.10 2.81 -11.48
CA VAL A 20 -5.93 2.29 -10.73
C VAL A 20 -4.76 2.15 -11.69
N ILE A 21 -3.63 2.72 -11.34
CA ILE A 21 -2.39 2.66 -12.13
C ILE A 21 -1.36 1.85 -11.34
N PHE A 22 -0.78 0.85 -12.00
CA PHE A 22 0.15 -0.10 -11.38
C PHE A 22 1.58 0.13 -11.86
N LEU A 23 2.48 0.49 -10.93
CA LEU A 23 3.90 0.62 -11.18
C LEU A 23 4.63 -0.68 -10.85
N ALA A 24 5.64 -1.00 -11.65
CA ALA A 24 6.48 -2.18 -11.48
C ALA A 24 7.65 -1.94 -10.55
N GLY A 25 8.12 -3.04 -9.97
CA GLY A 25 9.26 -3.09 -9.07
C GLY A 25 8.85 -2.84 -7.62
N CYS A 26 9.58 -3.46 -6.71
CA CYS A 26 9.42 -3.27 -5.28
C CYS A 26 10.77 -3.53 -4.60
N ASN A 27 11.09 -2.76 -3.57
CA ASN A 27 12.26 -2.95 -2.74
C ASN A 27 12.01 -3.89 -1.54
N LEU A 28 10.78 -4.37 -1.36
CA LEU A 28 10.43 -5.41 -0.40
C LEU A 28 10.12 -6.74 -1.11
N HIS A 29 10.26 -7.84 -0.36
CA HIS A 29 9.99 -9.22 -0.80
C HIS A 29 8.99 -9.88 0.14
N CYS A 30 7.84 -9.21 0.37
CA CYS A 30 6.82 -9.66 1.32
C CYS A 30 6.37 -11.09 1.00
N PRO A 31 6.45 -12.04 1.95
CA PRO A 31 6.08 -13.43 1.71
C PRO A 31 4.64 -13.59 1.19
N TYR A 32 3.71 -12.82 1.75
CA TYR A 32 2.29 -12.84 1.40
C TYR A 32 1.92 -11.97 0.18
N CYS A 33 2.89 -11.35 -0.50
CA CYS A 33 2.61 -10.56 -1.70
C CYS A 33 2.13 -11.46 -2.83
N TYR A 34 0.92 -11.22 -3.35
CA TYR A 34 0.36 -11.92 -4.49
C TYR A 34 0.50 -11.15 -5.82
N ASN A 35 1.20 -10.01 -5.80
CA ASN A 35 1.48 -9.21 -7.00
C ASN A 35 2.86 -9.53 -7.59
N ARG A 36 3.18 -10.81 -7.72
CA ARG A 36 4.49 -11.27 -8.18
C ARG A 36 4.92 -10.63 -9.51
N THR A 37 3.99 -10.51 -10.45
CA THR A 37 4.25 -9.92 -11.78
C THR A 37 4.56 -8.42 -11.71
N LEU A 38 4.05 -7.72 -10.71
CA LEU A 38 4.38 -6.31 -10.46
C LEU A 38 5.74 -6.17 -9.77
N VAL A 39 6.07 -7.06 -8.81
CA VAL A 39 7.35 -7.05 -8.09
C VAL A 39 8.48 -7.51 -9.01
N TYR A 40 8.25 -8.55 -9.80
CA TYR A 40 9.20 -9.15 -10.74
C TYR A 40 8.57 -9.17 -12.14
N PRO A 41 8.54 -8.04 -12.84
CA PRO A 41 7.99 -8.01 -14.19
C PRO A 41 8.79 -8.93 -15.11
N GLU A 42 8.11 -9.52 -16.08
CA GLU A 42 8.76 -10.33 -17.10
C GLU A 42 9.80 -9.49 -17.86
N ARG A 43 10.85 -10.17 -18.37
CA ARG A 43 12.00 -9.49 -18.99
C ARG A 43 11.62 -8.68 -20.22
N ASP A 44 10.55 -9.07 -20.88
CA ASP A 44 9.98 -8.44 -22.09
C ASP A 44 8.69 -7.67 -21.81
N ALA A 45 8.33 -7.49 -20.53
CA ALA A 45 7.20 -6.65 -20.14
C ALA A 45 7.37 -5.24 -20.70
N LYS A 46 6.40 -4.79 -21.48
CA LYS A 46 6.41 -3.46 -22.07
C LYS A 46 5.76 -2.46 -21.13
N PRO A 47 6.41 -1.31 -20.89
CA PRO A 47 5.76 -0.24 -20.14
C PRO A 47 4.54 0.28 -20.91
N MET A 48 3.48 0.63 -20.18
CA MET A 48 2.39 1.41 -20.75
C MET A 48 2.89 2.84 -20.96
N PRO A 49 2.82 3.39 -22.19
CA PRO A 49 3.25 4.75 -22.47
C PRO A 49 2.40 5.78 -21.71
N MET A 50 2.99 6.90 -21.31
CA MET A 50 2.32 7.96 -20.56
C MET A 50 1.15 8.57 -21.35
N ASP A 51 1.28 8.73 -22.64
CA ASP A 51 0.23 9.24 -23.54
C ASP A 51 -0.99 8.31 -23.60
N GLU A 52 -0.79 7.00 -23.54
CA GLU A 52 -1.87 6.02 -23.45
C GLU A 52 -2.60 6.12 -22.11
N ILE A 53 -1.87 6.35 -21.00
CA ILE A 53 -2.47 6.55 -19.66
C ILE A 53 -3.31 7.83 -19.68
N ILE A 54 -2.75 8.94 -20.15
CA ILE A 54 -3.45 10.23 -20.26
C ILE A 54 -4.74 10.07 -21.09
N LYS A 55 -4.65 9.42 -22.24
CA LYS A 55 -5.81 9.15 -23.11
C LYS A 55 -6.88 8.35 -22.37
N ARG A 56 -6.51 7.24 -21.70
CA ARG A 56 -7.48 6.42 -20.97
C ARG A 56 -8.10 7.14 -19.79
N LEU A 57 -7.37 8.03 -19.12
CA LEU A 57 -7.92 8.87 -18.05
C LEU A 57 -8.87 9.93 -18.63
N ASP A 58 -8.51 10.58 -19.73
CA ASP A 58 -9.33 11.59 -20.39
C ASP A 58 -10.68 11.03 -20.85
N GLU A 59 -10.69 9.81 -21.41
CA GLU A 59 -11.91 9.08 -21.79
C GLU A 59 -12.84 8.78 -20.59
N ARG A 60 -12.34 8.83 -19.35
CA ARG A 60 -13.06 8.48 -18.12
C ARG A 60 -13.24 9.65 -17.16
N LYS A 61 -12.65 10.81 -17.42
CA LYS A 61 -12.58 11.94 -16.49
C LYS A 61 -13.92 12.44 -15.95
N ASP A 62 -15.01 12.20 -16.68
CA ASP A 62 -16.35 12.59 -16.25
C ASP A 62 -17.07 11.51 -15.45
N PHE A 63 -16.50 10.30 -15.41
CA PHE A 63 -17.05 9.15 -14.68
C PHE A 63 -16.27 8.85 -13.40
N ILE A 64 -14.94 8.99 -13.42
CA ILE A 64 -14.09 8.77 -12.24
C ILE A 64 -13.97 10.06 -11.41
N THR A 65 -13.84 9.89 -10.10
CA THR A 65 -13.60 10.98 -9.14
C THR A 65 -12.21 10.93 -8.52
N GLY A 66 -11.45 9.86 -8.80
CA GLY A 66 -10.10 9.71 -8.29
C GLY A 66 -9.24 8.74 -9.08
N VAL A 67 -7.95 8.76 -8.78
CA VAL A 67 -6.94 7.83 -9.30
C VAL A 67 -6.17 7.22 -8.13
N CYS A 68 -6.03 5.90 -8.10
CA CYS A 68 -5.16 5.21 -7.16
C CYS A 68 -3.85 4.85 -7.86
N VAL A 69 -2.74 5.36 -7.38
CA VAL A 69 -1.39 4.99 -7.83
C VAL A 69 -0.84 3.95 -6.87
N THR A 70 -0.56 2.77 -7.38
CA THR A 70 -0.15 1.59 -6.61
C THR A 70 0.80 0.70 -7.42
N GLY A 71 0.98 -0.56 -7.05
CA GLY A 71 1.76 -1.52 -7.84
C GLY A 71 2.66 -2.39 -6.98
N GLY A 72 3.94 -2.45 -7.31
CA GLY A 72 4.99 -2.94 -6.41
C GLY A 72 5.22 -1.90 -5.30
N GLU A 73 6.14 -0.96 -5.54
CA GLU A 73 6.32 0.23 -4.70
C GLU A 73 6.50 1.47 -5.61
N PRO A 74 5.52 2.36 -5.67
CA PRO A 74 5.60 3.54 -6.56
C PRO A 74 6.78 4.46 -6.27
N THR A 75 7.20 4.59 -5.00
CA THR A 75 8.23 5.54 -4.59
C THR A 75 9.65 5.14 -4.97
N ILE A 76 9.91 3.90 -5.42
CA ILE A 76 11.26 3.47 -5.85
C ILE A 76 11.74 4.18 -7.12
N ASN A 77 10.82 4.61 -7.98
CA ASN A 77 11.13 5.44 -9.15
C ASN A 77 10.45 6.79 -9.01
N GLN A 78 11.04 7.64 -8.17
CA GLN A 78 10.48 8.93 -7.81
C GLN A 78 10.22 9.84 -9.03
N SER A 79 11.12 9.89 -10.01
CA SER A 79 10.95 10.75 -11.19
C SER A 79 9.72 10.34 -12.00
N GLU A 80 9.56 9.06 -12.31
CA GLU A 80 8.40 8.53 -13.04
C GLU A 80 7.10 8.73 -12.25
N LEU A 81 7.14 8.56 -10.93
CA LEU A 81 5.98 8.82 -10.07
C LEU A 81 5.54 10.29 -10.16
N LEU A 82 6.49 11.23 -10.03
CA LEU A 82 6.18 12.66 -10.10
C LEU A 82 5.65 13.07 -11.47
N GLU A 83 6.24 12.57 -12.55
CA GLU A 83 5.74 12.79 -13.92
C GLU A 83 4.32 12.25 -14.09
N LEU A 84 4.02 11.07 -13.53
CA LEU A 84 2.67 10.49 -13.55
C LEU A 84 1.67 11.36 -12.78
N LEU A 85 2.02 11.84 -11.58
CA LEU A 85 1.14 12.69 -10.78
C LEU A 85 0.82 14.00 -11.52
N ASP A 86 1.83 14.64 -12.14
CA ASP A 86 1.65 15.85 -12.94
C ASP A 86 0.76 15.56 -14.16
N ALA A 87 0.96 14.42 -14.84
CA ALA A 87 0.14 13.99 -15.97
C ALA A 87 -1.33 13.78 -15.59
N ILE A 88 -1.61 13.10 -14.47
CA ILE A 88 -2.99 12.90 -13.98
C ILE A 88 -3.66 14.26 -13.73
N LYS A 89 -2.98 15.18 -13.07
CA LYS A 89 -3.51 16.52 -12.77
C LYS A 89 -3.72 17.37 -14.03
N SER A 90 -2.96 17.11 -15.10
CA SER A 90 -3.14 17.79 -16.39
C SER A 90 -4.43 17.36 -17.11
N VAL A 91 -4.90 16.14 -16.90
CA VAL A 91 -6.17 15.64 -17.48
C VAL A 91 -7.37 16.33 -16.82
N LYS A 92 -7.40 16.36 -15.49
CA LYS A 92 -8.45 16.99 -14.70
C LYS A 92 -7.89 17.36 -13.31
N PRO A 93 -7.66 18.66 -13.04
CA PRO A 93 -7.06 19.10 -11.79
C PRO A 93 -7.81 18.66 -10.52
N GLU A 94 -9.14 18.48 -10.62
CA GLU A 94 -10.01 18.09 -9.51
C GLU A 94 -9.99 16.58 -9.19
N LEU A 95 -9.33 15.74 -10.02
CA LEU A 95 -9.18 14.33 -9.68
C LEU A 95 -8.38 14.16 -8.39
N ASP A 96 -8.97 13.50 -7.41
CA ASP A 96 -8.27 13.12 -6.20
C ASP A 96 -7.29 11.98 -6.48
N ILE A 97 -6.08 12.08 -5.94
CA ILE A 97 -5.05 11.05 -6.11
C ILE A 97 -4.77 10.38 -4.78
N LYS A 98 -4.89 9.06 -4.76
CA LYS A 98 -4.44 8.21 -3.67
C LYS A 98 -3.11 7.55 -4.05
N LEU A 99 -2.14 7.61 -3.14
CA LEU A 99 -0.89 6.88 -3.25
C LEU A 99 -0.88 5.71 -2.26
N ASP A 100 -0.59 4.52 -2.75
CA ASP A 100 -0.22 3.35 -1.94
C ASP A 100 1.31 3.28 -1.84
N THR A 101 1.85 3.07 -0.63
CA THR A 101 3.29 2.95 -0.42
C THR A 101 3.62 1.98 0.72
N ASN A 102 4.79 1.37 0.67
CA ASN A 102 5.32 0.55 1.76
C ASN A 102 6.09 1.38 2.82
N GLY A 103 6.25 2.68 2.60
CA GLY A 103 6.84 3.60 3.55
C GLY A 103 8.35 3.49 3.76
N THR A 104 9.07 2.71 2.95
CA THR A 104 10.53 2.54 3.14
C THR A 104 11.39 3.67 2.59
N LEU A 105 10.79 4.62 1.89
CA LEU A 105 11.48 5.72 1.22
C LEU A 105 10.91 7.09 1.64
N PRO A 106 11.17 7.56 2.88
CA PRO A 106 10.59 8.79 3.42
C PRO A 106 10.92 10.02 2.58
N SER A 107 12.14 10.15 2.05
CA SER A 107 12.52 11.32 1.23
C SER A 107 11.73 11.40 -0.08
N ALA A 108 11.41 10.26 -0.71
CA ALA A 108 10.55 10.22 -1.90
C ALA A 108 9.10 10.60 -1.54
N LEU A 109 8.64 10.17 -0.38
CA LEU A 109 7.31 10.50 0.14
C LEU A 109 7.18 12.01 0.43
N GLU A 110 8.18 12.63 1.06
CA GLU A 110 8.22 14.09 1.27
C GLU A 110 8.11 14.87 -0.03
N GLU A 111 8.84 14.45 -1.08
CA GLU A 111 8.80 15.12 -2.37
C GLU A 111 7.42 15.01 -3.03
N VAL A 112 6.77 13.84 -2.95
CA VAL A 112 5.39 13.64 -3.42
C VAL A 112 4.42 14.57 -2.69
N ILE A 113 4.54 14.65 -1.36
CA ILE A 113 3.68 15.50 -0.51
C ILE A 113 3.90 16.99 -0.83
N ARG A 114 5.14 17.39 -1.01
CA ARG A 114 5.50 18.77 -1.37
C ARG A 114 4.84 19.24 -2.68
N ARG A 115 4.60 18.33 -3.63
CA ARG A 115 3.87 18.62 -4.88
C ARG A 115 2.38 18.90 -4.67
N LYS A 116 1.81 18.55 -3.49
CA LYS A 116 0.38 18.70 -3.17
C LYS A 116 -0.56 18.07 -4.22
N ALA A 117 -0.07 17.07 -4.94
CA ALA A 117 -0.86 16.36 -5.94
C ALA A 117 -1.69 15.22 -5.34
N VAL A 118 -1.23 14.66 -4.22
CA VAL A 118 -1.85 13.51 -3.54
C VAL A 118 -2.75 13.99 -2.42
N SER A 119 -3.99 13.52 -2.38
CA SER A 119 -5.01 13.86 -1.37
C SER A 119 -5.27 12.74 -0.36
N TYR A 120 -4.74 11.54 -0.60
CA TYR A 120 -4.88 10.40 0.30
C TYR A 120 -3.64 9.50 0.24
N ILE A 121 -3.15 9.05 1.40
CA ILE A 121 -2.06 8.07 1.47
C ILE A 121 -2.53 6.81 2.21
N ALA A 122 -2.27 5.65 1.61
CA ALA A 122 -2.37 4.37 2.27
C ALA A 122 -0.97 3.75 2.40
N MET A 123 -0.43 3.76 3.60
CA MET A 123 0.87 3.18 3.87
C MET A 123 0.72 1.78 4.47
N ASP A 124 1.45 0.82 3.93
CA ASP A 124 1.51 -0.52 4.48
C ASP A 124 2.47 -0.57 5.69
N TYR A 125 1.90 -0.66 6.88
CA TYR A 125 2.61 -0.93 8.13
C TYR A 125 2.53 -2.43 8.42
N LYS A 126 3.53 -3.18 7.95
CA LYS A 126 3.40 -4.63 7.73
C LYS A 126 3.71 -5.48 8.95
N THR A 127 4.59 -5.01 9.82
CA THR A 127 5.05 -5.66 11.06
C THR A 127 5.68 -4.62 11.99
N ALA A 128 6.17 -5.02 13.16
CA ALA A 128 6.97 -4.16 14.01
C ALA A 128 8.23 -3.68 13.25
N PRO A 129 8.66 -2.41 13.39
CA PRO A 129 9.72 -1.84 12.57
C PRO A 129 11.01 -2.67 12.55
N GLU A 130 11.40 -3.23 13.69
CA GLU A 130 12.60 -4.05 13.85
C GLU A 130 12.53 -5.41 13.14
N ASP A 131 11.34 -5.90 12.83
CA ASP A 131 11.13 -7.21 12.19
C ASP A 131 11.11 -7.13 10.65
N TYR A 132 11.11 -5.94 10.07
CA TYR A 132 11.15 -5.82 8.59
C TYR A 132 12.39 -6.50 8.01
N LYS A 133 13.54 -6.32 8.68
CA LYS A 133 14.77 -7.00 8.29
C LYS A 133 14.66 -8.50 8.54
N GLY A 134 14.88 -9.27 7.50
CA GLY A 134 14.81 -10.74 7.54
C GLY A 134 13.47 -11.30 7.11
N ILE A 135 12.34 -10.62 7.35
CA ILE A 135 11.01 -11.05 6.89
C ILE A 135 10.69 -10.44 5.50
N PHE A 136 10.83 -9.12 5.37
CA PHE A 136 10.38 -8.38 4.18
C PHE A 136 11.53 -7.85 3.32
N CYS A 137 12.71 -7.63 3.90
CA CYS A 137 13.89 -7.14 3.20
C CYS A 137 15.18 -7.57 3.90
N LYS A 138 16.32 -7.28 3.25
CA LYS A 138 17.66 -7.57 3.78
C LYS A 138 18.28 -6.37 4.54
N TYR A 139 17.65 -5.21 4.42
CA TYR A 139 18.14 -3.96 4.99
C TYR A 139 17.37 -3.60 6.25
N ASP A 140 17.99 -2.82 7.12
CA ASP A 140 17.29 -2.19 8.21
C ASP A 140 16.51 -0.97 7.65
N VAL A 141 15.20 -0.96 7.88
CA VAL A 141 14.29 0.09 7.43
C VAL A 141 13.44 0.63 8.57
N ALA A 142 13.73 0.25 9.81
CA ALA A 142 12.93 0.62 10.97
C ALA A 142 12.73 2.14 11.07
N ASP A 143 13.84 2.90 11.06
CA ASP A 143 13.79 4.36 11.13
C ASP A 143 13.05 4.97 9.93
N ALA A 144 13.22 4.40 8.73
CA ALA A 144 12.53 4.89 7.53
C ALA A 144 11.01 4.70 7.62
N ILE A 145 10.55 3.56 8.15
CA ILE A 145 9.12 3.30 8.39
C ILE A 145 8.55 4.31 9.38
N LEU A 146 9.22 4.52 10.51
CA LEU A 146 8.77 5.46 11.54
C LEU A 146 8.77 6.90 11.04
N GLU A 147 9.78 7.30 10.28
CA GLU A 147 9.85 8.64 9.68
C GLU A 147 8.73 8.84 8.65
N SER A 148 8.44 7.85 7.80
CA SER A 148 7.32 7.92 6.86
C SER A 148 5.97 8.04 7.58
N MET A 149 5.74 7.32 8.68
CA MET A 149 4.54 7.45 9.49
C MET A 149 4.41 8.86 10.06
N LYS A 150 5.51 9.44 10.56
CA LYS A 150 5.56 10.80 11.07
C LYS A 150 5.24 11.82 9.98
N ILE A 151 5.91 11.74 8.82
CA ILE A 151 5.68 12.63 7.68
C ILE A 151 4.20 12.60 7.25
N ILE A 152 3.58 11.42 7.18
CA ILE A 152 2.16 11.29 6.84
C ILE A 152 1.29 12.02 7.86
N ARG A 153 1.51 11.79 9.16
CA ARG A 153 0.73 12.41 10.24
C ARG A 153 0.84 13.94 10.32
N GLU A 154 1.99 14.48 9.92
CA GLU A 154 2.25 15.92 9.91
C GLU A 154 1.62 16.64 8.71
N ASN A 155 1.34 15.91 7.62
CA ASN A 155 0.91 16.51 6.36
C ASN A 155 -0.51 16.14 5.92
N PHE A 156 -1.15 15.15 6.57
CA PHE A 156 -2.50 14.71 6.24
C PHE A 156 -3.43 14.78 7.44
N ASP A 157 -4.63 15.26 7.19
CA ASP A 157 -5.68 15.30 8.20
C ASP A 157 -6.23 13.89 8.48
N GLU A 158 -6.86 13.77 9.63
CA GLU A 158 -7.57 12.56 10.04
C GLU A 158 -8.60 12.14 8.98
N GLY A 159 -8.51 10.87 8.53
CA GLY A 159 -9.35 10.31 7.48
C GLY A 159 -8.87 10.55 6.05
N SER A 160 -7.73 11.26 5.88
CA SER A 160 -7.03 11.41 4.59
C SER A 160 -5.81 10.50 4.47
N TYR A 161 -5.58 9.64 5.44
CA TYR A 161 -4.58 8.56 5.38
C TYR A 161 -5.03 7.33 6.15
N GLU A 162 -4.39 6.21 5.83
CA GLU A 162 -4.56 4.94 6.53
C GLU A 162 -3.24 4.17 6.64
N PHE A 163 -3.05 3.43 7.73
CA PHE A 163 -2.04 2.40 7.84
C PHE A 163 -2.68 1.03 7.65
N ARG A 164 -2.06 0.18 6.82
CA ARG A 164 -2.61 -1.13 6.47
C ARG A 164 -1.68 -2.25 6.91
N THR A 165 -2.24 -3.28 7.50
CA THR A 165 -1.51 -4.50 7.87
C THR A 165 -2.20 -5.71 7.28
N THR A 166 -1.50 -6.44 6.39
CA THR A 166 -1.95 -7.78 5.98
C THR A 166 -1.57 -8.75 7.07
N ILE A 167 -2.57 -9.41 7.68
CA ILE A 167 -2.36 -10.39 8.74
C ILE A 167 -2.42 -11.82 8.18
N ALA A 168 -1.32 -12.55 8.39
CA ALA A 168 -1.19 -13.97 8.11
C ALA A 168 -0.57 -14.65 9.35
N THR A 169 -1.02 -15.85 9.67
CA THR A 169 -0.66 -16.54 10.93
C THR A 169 0.83 -16.76 11.13
N ASP A 170 1.59 -16.89 10.04
CA ASP A 170 3.04 -17.10 10.08
C ASP A 170 3.82 -15.80 10.39
N PHE A 171 3.21 -14.62 10.19
CA PHE A 171 3.90 -13.32 10.26
C PHE A 171 3.24 -12.33 11.22
N PHE A 172 2.08 -12.67 11.78
CA PHE A 172 1.33 -11.78 12.65
C PHE A 172 0.72 -12.57 13.82
N ASN A 173 0.93 -12.06 15.02
CA ASN A 173 0.35 -12.57 16.26
C ASN A 173 0.19 -11.42 17.26
N ARG A 174 -0.30 -11.71 18.47
CA ARG A 174 -0.52 -10.71 19.50
C ARG A 174 0.77 -10.02 19.95
N GLU A 175 1.89 -10.73 20.05
CA GLU A 175 3.17 -10.15 20.45
C GLU A 175 3.70 -9.16 19.43
N VAL A 176 3.61 -9.49 18.14
CA VAL A 176 3.92 -8.55 17.03
C VAL A 176 3.00 -7.33 17.10
N ALA A 177 1.71 -7.55 17.33
CA ALA A 177 0.72 -6.47 17.46
C ALA A 177 1.02 -5.53 18.64
N GLU A 178 1.47 -6.06 19.79
CA GLU A 178 1.88 -5.26 20.97
C GLU A 178 3.05 -4.34 20.65
N ARG A 179 4.06 -4.82 19.91
CA ARG A 179 5.19 -4.01 19.48
C ARG A 179 4.78 -2.96 18.43
N MET A 180 3.99 -3.35 17.43
CA MET A 180 3.47 -2.42 16.43
C MET A 180 2.61 -1.31 17.05
N ALA A 181 1.76 -1.64 18.01
CA ALA A 181 0.83 -0.70 18.64
C ALA A 181 1.54 0.43 19.40
N GLN A 182 2.80 0.25 19.80
CA GLN A 182 3.59 1.30 20.47
C GLN A 182 3.79 2.52 19.58
N HIS A 183 3.76 2.34 18.26
CA HIS A 183 3.96 3.41 17.27
C HIS A 183 2.66 3.98 16.71
N ILE A 184 1.50 3.58 17.23
CA ILE A 184 0.19 4.06 16.78
C ILE A 184 -0.31 5.19 17.66
N GLU A 185 -0.85 6.23 17.01
CA GLU A 185 -1.48 7.41 17.64
C GLU A 185 -3.01 7.34 17.54
N ALA A 186 -3.69 8.07 18.41
CA ALA A 186 -5.16 8.06 18.50
C ALA A 186 -5.88 8.50 17.20
N LYS A 187 -5.23 9.36 16.41
CA LYS A 187 -5.77 9.84 15.12
C LYS A 187 -5.58 8.87 13.96
N ASP A 188 -4.77 7.81 14.14
CA ASP A 188 -4.45 6.89 13.05
C ASP A 188 -5.65 6.01 12.67
N THR A 189 -5.86 5.87 11.38
CA THR A 189 -6.82 4.92 10.82
C THR A 189 -6.10 3.64 10.43
N LEU A 190 -6.51 2.50 10.98
CA LEU A 190 -5.90 1.19 10.76
C LEU A 190 -6.82 0.28 9.97
N TYR A 191 -6.28 -0.36 8.94
CA TYR A 191 -6.95 -1.41 8.18
C TYR A 191 -6.20 -2.72 8.31
N PHE A 192 -6.83 -3.72 8.94
CA PHE A 192 -6.33 -5.09 8.96
C PHE A 192 -6.94 -5.87 7.81
N GLN A 193 -6.08 -6.37 6.92
CA GLN A 193 -6.46 -7.15 5.74
C GLN A 193 -6.13 -8.61 6.01
N ASN A 194 -7.14 -9.47 5.98
CA ASN A 194 -6.89 -10.89 6.13
C ASN A 194 -6.18 -11.44 4.91
N PHE A 195 -5.13 -12.22 5.13
CA PHE A 195 -4.45 -12.93 4.06
C PHE A 195 -5.40 -13.88 3.34
N ARG A 196 -5.30 -13.94 2.02
CA ARG A 196 -6.02 -14.87 1.17
C ARG A 196 -5.06 -15.54 0.21
N TYR A 197 -5.08 -16.86 0.21
CA TYR A 197 -4.37 -17.63 -0.81
C TYR A 197 -5.10 -17.54 -2.15
N VAL A 198 -4.36 -17.24 -3.22
CA VAL A 198 -4.91 -17.06 -4.58
C VAL A 198 -4.24 -17.95 -5.64
N GLY A 199 -3.26 -18.78 -5.26
CA GLY A 199 -2.50 -19.66 -6.14
C GLY A 199 -0.98 -19.42 -6.01
N ASP A 200 -0.19 -20.48 -6.07
CA ASP A 200 1.28 -20.41 -5.84
C ASP A 200 1.97 -19.48 -6.85
N GLU A 201 1.48 -19.41 -8.08
CA GLU A 201 2.03 -18.61 -9.17
C GLU A 201 1.93 -17.10 -8.93
N PHE A 202 0.99 -16.67 -8.10
CA PHE A 202 0.76 -15.25 -7.80
C PHE A 202 1.59 -14.76 -6.62
N HIS A 203 2.03 -15.66 -5.71
CA HIS A 203 2.77 -15.26 -4.52
C HIS A 203 4.27 -15.12 -4.78
N VAL A 204 4.89 -14.15 -4.10
CA VAL A 204 6.32 -13.88 -4.21
C VAL A 204 7.15 -15.01 -3.60
N ASN A 205 6.76 -15.52 -2.44
CA ASN A 205 7.50 -16.58 -1.75
C ASN A 205 6.61 -17.52 -0.94
N VAL A 206 6.00 -18.49 -1.62
CA VAL A 206 5.14 -19.51 -0.99
C VAL A 206 5.87 -20.36 0.07
N ARG A 207 7.19 -20.51 -0.05
CA ARG A 207 8.01 -21.33 0.88
C ARG A 207 8.25 -20.66 2.23
N ALA A 208 7.89 -19.40 2.38
CA ALA A 208 7.98 -18.69 3.65
C ALA A 208 6.85 -19.03 4.62
N PHE A 209 5.84 -19.78 4.18
CA PHE A 209 4.70 -20.21 5.00
C PHE A 209 4.84 -21.67 5.43
N ASP A 210 4.40 -21.98 6.64
CA ASP A 210 4.22 -23.35 7.12
C ASP A 210 3.06 -24.03 6.37
N ASP A 211 1.92 -23.33 6.26
CA ASP A 211 0.77 -23.72 5.45
C ASP A 211 0.09 -22.50 4.83
N ILE A 212 0.53 -22.11 3.65
CA ILE A 212 0.02 -20.91 2.97
C ILE A 212 -1.50 -20.93 2.72
N ARG A 213 -2.10 -22.11 2.51
CA ARG A 213 -3.53 -22.21 2.20
C ARG A 213 -4.41 -21.91 3.40
N ASN A 214 -3.88 -22.14 4.61
CA ASN A 214 -4.55 -21.91 5.87
C ASN A 214 -3.95 -20.75 6.69
N ALA A 215 -3.07 -19.94 6.11
CA ALA A 215 -2.41 -18.82 6.79
C ALA A 215 -3.32 -17.60 7.09
N GLY A 216 -4.57 -17.62 6.66
CA GLY A 216 -5.56 -16.59 6.99
C GLY A 216 -6.13 -16.75 8.41
N PHE A 217 -6.50 -15.63 9.02
CA PHE A 217 -7.12 -15.61 10.34
C PHE A 217 -8.63 -15.90 10.29
N GLY A 218 -9.13 -16.68 11.25
CA GLY A 218 -10.55 -16.62 11.59
C GLY A 218 -10.89 -15.29 12.29
N LYS A 219 -12.13 -14.80 12.15
CA LYS A 219 -12.54 -13.48 12.69
C LYS A 219 -12.22 -13.30 14.19
N LYS A 220 -12.55 -14.26 15.03
CA LYS A 220 -12.26 -14.20 16.49
C LYS A 220 -10.76 -14.17 16.81
N SER A 221 -9.95 -14.94 16.07
CA SER A 221 -8.50 -14.98 16.25
C SER A 221 -7.86 -13.66 15.83
N ALA A 222 -8.37 -13.05 14.74
CA ALA A 222 -7.94 -11.73 14.31
C ALA A 222 -8.27 -10.67 15.36
N GLU A 223 -9.51 -10.63 15.85
CA GLU A 223 -9.95 -9.69 16.89
C GLU A 223 -9.08 -9.79 18.16
N TYR A 224 -8.72 -11.02 18.58
CA TYR A 224 -7.80 -11.23 19.69
C TYR A 224 -6.38 -10.74 19.39
N ALA A 225 -5.86 -11.03 18.19
CA ALA A 225 -4.49 -10.66 17.84
C ALA A 225 -4.31 -9.14 17.75
N ILE A 226 -5.32 -8.39 17.26
CA ILE A 226 -5.24 -6.92 17.08
C ILE A 226 -5.64 -6.12 18.33
N GLU A 227 -6.07 -6.76 19.40
CA GLU A 227 -6.55 -6.10 20.61
C GLU A 227 -5.60 -5.02 21.15
N PRO A 228 -4.25 -5.16 21.12
CA PRO A 228 -3.33 -4.11 21.55
C PRO A 228 -3.52 -2.76 20.86
N PHE A 229 -3.97 -2.74 19.61
CA PHE A 229 -4.24 -1.51 18.87
C PHE A 229 -5.47 -0.75 19.38
N ARG A 230 -6.47 -1.46 19.96
CA ARG A 230 -7.69 -0.84 20.50
C ARG A 230 -7.42 0.09 21.68
N ALA A 231 -6.28 -0.11 22.37
CA ALA A 231 -5.81 0.82 23.42
C ALA A 231 -5.22 2.12 22.84
N ARG A 232 -4.99 2.19 21.53
CA ARG A 232 -4.34 3.31 20.86
C ARG A 232 -5.30 4.14 20.02
N THR A 233 -6.19 3.48 19.27
CA THR A 233 -7.16 4.14 18.38
C THR A 233 -8.46 3.36 18.30
N ASP A 234 -9.58 4.06 18.15
CA ASP A 234 -10.90 3.48 17.87
C ASP A 234 -11.14 3.28 16.36
N ARG A 235 -10.23 3.74 15.50
CA ARG A 235 -10.38 3.76 14.05
C ARG A 235 -9.80 2.51 13.40
N ILE A 236 -10.33 1.34 13.78
CA ILE A 236 -9.87 0.03 13.33
C ILE A 236 -10.93 -0.59 12.42
N PHE A 237 -10.50 -0.96 11.22
CA PHE A 237 -11.35 -1.55 10.20
C PHE A 237 -10.75 -2.88 9.71
N PHE A 238 -11.63 -3.75 9.24
CA PHE A 238 -11.26 -5.05 8.72
C PHE A 238 -11.65 -5.20 7.25
N ARG A 239 -10.79 -5.87 6.47
CA ARG A 239 -11.05 -6.26 5.08
C ARG A 239 -10.84 -7.76 4.90
N ASN A 240 -11.65 -8.40 4.07
CA ASN A 240 -11.53 -9.81 3.68
C ASN A 240 -11.75 -10.84 4.82
N PHE A 241 -12.68 -10.60 5.76
CA PHE A 241 -13.06 -11.52 6.82
C PHE A 241 -14.43 -12.16 6.62
#